data_745651802e8ae8fe4be73b0f8f05a6f0
#
_entry.id   745651802e8ae8fe4be73b0f8f05a6f0
#
_cell.length_a   1.000
_cell.length_b   1.000
_cell.length_c   1.000
_cell.angle_alpha   90.00
_cell.angle_beta   90.00
_cell.angle_gamma   90.00
#
_symmetry.space_group_name_H-M   'P 1'
#
loop_
_entity.id
_entity.type
_entity.pdbx_description
1 polymer ?
#
loop_
_entity_poly.entity_id
_entity_poly.type
_entity_poly.pdbx_seq_one_letter_code
_entity_poly.pdbx_strand_id
1 'polypeptide(L)'
;MIFDTSKPPLTDSAGLLKSLPVEAGPERWKRATRVISSGLCDLQVNGFAGVDYNDTTLMPEEFEKSLFTMLSTGVTTCLPTVITGSEDWQIQCFHALEEGRNAAKLAQAMIPGYHLEGPFLNPEEGFCGCHPSKWMRPATWDHFERLQEAAGGRITLITVAPEIKGVLDLIPKLVEKGIAVAIGHCNPDHDTLLRAADAGVTLSTHLGNGIAQILPK
;
A
#
# COMPACT_ATOMS: atom_id res chain seq x y z
N MET A 1 3.78 -0.58 19.73
CA MET A 1 4.55 -0.57 20.97
C MET A 1 4.10 0.66 21.74
N ILE A 2 3.60 0.53 22.96
CA ILE A 2 3.01 1.62 23.75
C ILE A 2 3.93 1.87 24.95
N PHE A 3 4.19 3.14 25.23
CA PHE A 3 5.23 3.58 26.17
C PHE A 3 4.64 4.32 27.35
N ASP A 4 5.25 4.14 28.52
CA ASP A 4 4.92 4.91 29.73
C ASP A 4 5.56 6.30 29.65
N THR A 5 4.74 7.35 29.59
CA THR A 5 5.18 8.74 29.49
C THR A 5 5.45 9.37 30.87
N SER A 6 5.37 8.63 31.97
CA SER A 6 5.72 9.11 33.31
C SER A 6 7.23 9.36 33.45
N LYS A 7 8.04 8.79 32.55
CA LYS A 7 9.48 9.05 32.46
C LYS A 7 9.80 9.81 31.18
N PRO A 8 10.69 10.80 31.21
CA PRO A 8 11.08 11.51 30.01
C PRO A 8 11.70 10.54 29.00
N PRO A 9 11.39 10.71 27.68
CA PRO A 9 12.01 9.91 26.65
C PRO A 9 13.52 10.14 26.62
N LEU A 10 14.28 9.07 26.46
CA LEU A 10 15.72 9.17 26.21
C LEU A 10 15.92 9.63 24.75
N THR A 11 16.34 10.85 24.58
CA THR A 11 16.73 11.40 23.30
C THR A 11 18.23 11.41 23.13
N ASP A 12 18.72 11.36 21.88
CA ASP A 12 20.12 11.64 21.58
C ASP A 12 20.40 13.16 21.50
N SER A 13 21.65 13.52 21.20
CA SER A 13 22.06 14.91 21.04
C SER A 13 21.35 15.67 19.91
N ALA A 14 20.68 14.97 19.00
CA ALA A 14 19.86 15.54 17.94
C ALA A 14 18.36 15.57 18.30
N GLY A 15 17.98 15.17 19.53
CA GLY A 15 16.58 15.09 19.97
C GLY A 15 15.82 13.88 19.45
N LEU A 16 16.49 12.92 18.81
CA LEU A 16 15.89 11.70 18.30
C LEU A 16 15.71 10.68 19.42
N LEU A 17 14.56 10.01 19.45
CA LEU A 17 14.23 8.97 20.42
C LEU A 17 15.16 7.77 20.27
N LYS A 18 16.01 7.51 21.28
CA LYS A 18 16.90 6.35 21.31
C LYS A 18 16.25 5.10 21.88
N SER A 19 15.47 5.27 22.92
CA SER A 19 14.71 4.17 23.52
C SER A 19 13.55 4.73 24.34
N LEU A 20 12.50 3.96 24.41
CA LEU A 20 11.36 4.21 25.30
C LEU A 20 11.20 2.98 26.20
N PRO A 21 11.01 3.14 27.51
CA PRO A 21 10.78 2.01 28.39
C PRO A 21 9.47 1.33 27.98
N VAL A 22 9.59 0.09 27.49
CA VAL A 22 8.44 -0.75 27.13
C VAL A 22 7.91 -1.39 28.40
N GLU A 23 6.77 -0.93 28.87
CA GLU A 23 6.00 -1.67 29.88
C GLU A 23 4.67 -2.08 29.25
N ALA A 24 4.58 -3.35 28.87
CA ALA A 24 3.40 -3.91 28.23
C ALA A 24 2.45 -4.52 29.25
N GLY A 25 1.18 -4.17 29.14
CA GLY A 25 0.08 -4.84 29.78
C GLY A 25 -1.25 -4.11 29.49
N PRO A 26 -2.31 -4.82 29.08
CA PRO A 26 -3.57 -4.19 28.66
C PRO A 26 -4.24 -3.34 29.74
N GLU A 27 -4.00 -3.60 31.02
CA GLU A 27 -4.59 -2.83 32.10
C GLU A 27 -3.94 -1.44 32.31
N ARG A 28 -2.68 -1.26 31.92
CA ARG A 28 -2.01 0.04 32.00
C ARG A 28 -2.49 1.01 30.93
N TRP A 29 -2.87 0.51 29.77
CA TRP A 29 -3.39 1.34 28.67
C TRP A 29 -4.69 2.06 29.06
N LYS A 30 -5.54 1.40 29.83
CA LYS A 30 -6.80 1.97 30.30
C LYS A 30 -6.62 3.15 31.27
N ARG A 31 -5.42 3.30 31.85
CA ARG A 31 -5.08 4.35 32.82
C ARG A 31 -4.13 5.42 32.26
N ALA A 32 -3.59 5.21 31.06
CA ALA A 32 -2.66 6.15 30.46
C ALA A 32 -3.40 7.42 29.98
N THR A 33 -2.98 8.59 30.48
CA THR A 33 -3.47 9.89 30.00
C THR A 33 -2.79 10.34 28.72
N ARG A 34 -1.63 9.76 28.40
CA ARG A 34 -0.86 9.98 27.17
C ARG A 34 -0.22 8.69 26.71
N VAL A 35 -0.24 8.46 25.41
CA VAL A 35 0.41 7.31 24.75
C VAL A 35 1.35 7.85 23.68
N ILE A 36 2.58 7.34 23.67
CA ILE A 36 3.51 7.56 22.57
C ILE A 36 3.69 6.21 21.88
N SER A 37 3.46 6.17 20.60
CA SER A 37 3.71 5.00 19.74
C SER A 37 4.59 5.40 18.56
N SER A 38 5.18 4.41 17.87
CA SER A 38 5.59 4.65 16.49
C SER A 38 4.38 5.12 15.69
N GLY A 39 4.58 5.99 14.70
CA GLY A 39 3.51 6.41 13.80
C GLY A 39 2.86 5.20 13.11
N LEU A 40 1.60 5.35 12.77
CA LEU A 40 0.87 4.34 11.98
C LEU A 40 1.40 4.32 10.55
N CYS A 41 1.40 3.14 9.96
CA CYS A 41 1.73 2.94 8.54
C CYS A 41 0.47 2.46 7.82
N ASP A 42 0.02 3.20 6.81
CA ASP A 42 -1.09 2.81 5.96
C ASP A 42 -0.55 2.29 4.62
N LEU A 43 -0.74 1.00 4.35
CA LEU A 43 -0.21 0.32 3.16
C LEU A 43 -1.10 0.44 1.93
N GLN A 44 -2.32 1.02 2.09
CA GLN A 44 -3.28 1.16 0.99
C GLN A 44 -4.13 2.41 1.16
N VAL A 45 -3.78 3.46 0.44
CA VAL A 45 -4.50 4.74 0.47
C VAL A 45 -4.84 5.18 -0.95
N ASN A 46 -6.13 5.08 -1.30
CA ASN A 46 -6.64 5.51 -2.61
C ASN A 46 -6.96 7.01 -2.66
N GLY A 47 -7.04 7.65 -1.49
CA GLY A 47 -7.31 9.06 -1.31
C GLY A 47 -7.59 9.39 0.14
N PHE A 48 -7.48 10.66 0.52
CA PHE A 48 -7.74 11.09 1.90
C PHE A 48 -8.25 12.54 1.95
N ALA A 49 -9.14 12.82 2.90
CA ALA A 49 -9.69 14.17 3.15
C ALA A 49 -10.29 14.84 1.89
N GLY A 50 -10.94 14.06 1.03
CA GLY A 50 -11.60 14.53 -0.21
C GLY A 50 -10.67 14.66 -1.42
N VAL A 51 -9.41 14.24 -1.30
CA VAL A 51 -8.43 14.20 -2.39
C VAL A 51 -8.32 12.76 -2.90
N ASP A 52 -8.53 12.55 -4.19
CA ASP A 52 -8.36 11.25 -4.86
C ASP A 52 -6.92 11.12 -5.37
N TYR A 53 -6.21 10.08 -4.95
CA TYR A 53 -4.83 9.80 -5.40
C TYR A 53 -4.78 9.10 -6.77
N ASN A 54 -5.94 8.78 -7.33
CA ASN A 54 -6.10 8.24 -8.67
C ASN A 54 -6.60 9.31 -9.68
N ASP A 55 -6.51 10.59 -9.31
CA ASP A 55 -6.78 11.70 -10.22
C ASP A 55 -5.51 12.07 -10.98
N THR A 56 -5.53 11.96 -12.30
CA THR A 56 -4.40 12.32 -13.19
C THR A 56 -4.09 13.83 -13.20
N THR A 57 -4.99 14.63 -12.63
CA THR A 57 -4.85 16.10 -12.50
C THR A 57 -4.59 16.53 -11.06
N LEU A 58 -4.22 15.60 -10.17
CA LEU A 58 -3.93 15.86 -8.77
C LEU A 58 -2.89 16.97 -8.61
N MET A 59 -3.29 18.04 -7.92
CA MET A 59 -2.40 19.17 -7.67
C MET A 59 -1.50 18.91 -6.45
N PRO A 60 -0.20 19.26 -6.49
CA PRO A 60 0.74 19.07 -5.39
C PRO A 60 0.28 19.65 -4.06
N GLU A 61 -0.37 20.81 -4.08
CA GLU A 61 -0.85 21.49 -2.88
C GLU A 61 -2.02 20.76 -2.22
N GLU A 62 -2.93 20.18 -3.03
CA GLU A 62 -4.04 19.36 -2.52
C GLU A 62 -3.52 18.06 -1.92
N PHE A 63 -2.56 17.44 -2.60
CA PHE A 63 -1.90 16.24 -2.12
C PHE A 63 -1.21 16.48 -0.77
N GLU A 64 -0.39 17.52 -0.64
CA GLU A 64 0.28 17.87 0.63
C GLU A 64 -0.72 18.16 1.73
N LYS A 65 -1.80 18.91 1.43
CA LYS A 65 -2.87 19.19 2.39
C LYS A 65 -3.56 17.93 2.90
N SER A 66 -3.80 16.95 2.02
CA SER A 66 -4.39 15.66 2.40
C SER A 66 -3.47 14.88 3.32
N LEU A 67 -2.16 14.85 3.03
CA LEU A 67 -1.13 14.21 3.85
C LEU A 67 -0.99 14.88 5.23
N PHE A 68 -1.05 16.20 5.28
CA PHE A 68 -1.04 16.92 6.55
C PHE A 68 -2.27 16.57 7.41
N THR A 69 -3.43 16.44 6.79
CA THR A 69 -4.65 16.00 7.47
C THR A 69 -4.52 14.55 7.94
N MET A 70 -3.96 13.65 7.12
CA MET A 70 -3.68 12.27 7.48
C MET A 70 -2.70 12.18 8.66
N LEU A 71 -1.65 12.99 8.67
CA LEU A 71 -0.68 13.05 9.77
C LEU A 71 -1.36 13.36 11.12
N SER A 72 -2.41 14.19 11.11
CA SER A 72 -3.17 14.53 12.32
C SER A 72 -3.93 13.33 12.92
N THR A 73 -4.12 12.26 12.16
CA THR A 73 -4.72 10.99 12.64
C THR A 73 -3.71 10.00 13.22
N GLY A 74 -2.41 10.35 13.18
CA GLY A 74 -1.31 9.50 13.66
C GLY A 74 -0.66 8.63 12.58
N VAL A 75 -1.10 8.72 11.32
CA VAL A 75 -0.43 8.06 10.19
C VAL A 75 0.78 8.90 9.79
N THR A 76 1.97 8.32 9.91
CA THR A 76 3.25 8.99 9.57
C THR A 76 3.90 8.43 8.31
N THR A 77 3.39 7.31 7.82
CA THR A 77 3.88 6.64 6.61
C THR A 77 2.68 6.09 5.85
N CYS A 78 2.62 6.30 4.56
CA CYS A 78 1.57 5.72 3.72
C CYS A 78 2.10 5.34 2.33
N LEU A 79 1.39 4.40 1.70
CA LEU A 79 1.60 4.04 0.30
C LEU A 79 0.38 4.49 -0.51
N PRO A 80 0.44 5.64 -1.20
CA PRO A 80 -0.57 6.00 -2.17
C PRO A 80 -0.77 4.86 -3.17
N THR A 81 -2.04 4.49 -3.41
CA THR A 81 -2.40 3.28 -4.13
C THR A 81 -3.04 3.63 -5.46
N VAL A 82 -2.41 3.20 -6.54
CA VAL A 82 -2.97 3.29 -7.90
C VAL A 82 -3.69 1.99 -8.22
N ILE A 83 -4.99 2.11 -8.55
CA ILE A 83 -5.85 0.96 -8.86
C ILE A 83 -5.78 0.57 -10.34
N THR A 84 -6.49 -0.50 -10.69
CA THR A 84 -6.63 -0.97 -12.08
C THR A 84 -7.25 0.08 -12.99
N GLY A 85 -6.59 0.36 -14.09
CA GLY A 85 -7.04 1.25 -15.15
C GLY A 85 -6.39 0.91 -16.49
N SER A 86 -6.55 1.78 -17.49
CA SER A 86 -5.70 1.68 -18.68
C SER A 86 -4.24 1.96 -18.29
N GLU A 87 -3.30 1.39 -19.04
CA GLU A 87 -1.89 1.61 -18.77
C GLU A 87 -1.52 3.10 -18.79
N ASP A 88 -1.99 3.83 -19.81
CA ASP A 88 -1.75 5.27 -19.92
C ASP A 88 -2.32 6.06 -18.74
N TRP A 89 -3.48 5.66 -18.23
CA TRP A 89 -4.09 6.30 -17.07
C TRP A 89 -3.29 6.01 -15.78
N GLN A 90 -2.85 4.76 -15.57
CA GLN A 90 -2.02 4.41 -14.42
C GLN A 90 -0.67 5.16 -14.46
N ILE A 91 -0.05 5.28 -15.64
CA ILE A 91 1.16 6.08 -15.85
C ILE A 91 0.93 7.54 -15.44
N GLN A 92 -0.17 8.15 -15.89
CA GLN A 92 -0.51 9.53 -15.55
C GLN A 92 -0.76 9.71 -14.05
N CYS A 93 -1.44 8.76 -13.39
CA CYS A 93 -1.61 8.78 -11.94
C CYS A 93 -0.25 8.75 -11.21
N PHE A 94 0.66 7.87 -11.60
CA PHE A 94 2.01 7.83 -11.01
C PHE A 94 2.79 9.11 -11.25
N HIS A 95 2.71 9.72 -12.44
CA HIS A 95 3.35 11.01 -12.70
C HIS A 95 2.81 12.11 -11.78
N ALA A 96 1.49 12.19 -11.60
CA ALA A 96 0.88 13.19 -10.71
C ALA A 96 1.30 12.97 -9.24
N LEU A 97 1.34 11.71 -8.78
CA LEU A 97 1.82 11.36 -7.43
C LEU A 97 3.31 11.70 -7.25
N GLU A 98 4.16 11.43 -8.24
CA GLU A 98 5.59 11.78 -8.22
C GLU A 98 5.79 13.31 -8.21
N GLU A 99 5.02 14.05 -8.99
CA GLU A 99 5.06 15.51 -8.96
C GLU A 99 4.70 16.04 -7.57
N GLY A 100 3.58 15.58 -7.00
CA GLY A 100 3.16 15.96 -5.65
C GLY A 100 4.17 15.55 -4.58
N ARG A 101 4.74 14.35 -4.67
CA ARG A 101 5.77 13.90 -3.74
C ARG A 101 7.04 14.76 -3.82
N ASN A 102 7.48 15.09 -5.01
CA ASN A 102 8.71 15.86 -5.22
C ASN A 102 8.54 17.34 -4.85
N ALA A 103 7.33 17.88 -4.90
CA ALA A 103 7.04 19.28 -4.55
C ALA A 103 7.11 19.55 -3.03
N ALA A 104 6.87 18.54 -2.17
CA ALA A 104 6.70 18.74 -0.74
C ALA A 104 7.60 17.85 0.12
N LYS A 105 8.30 18.45 1.11
CA LYS A 105 9.12 17.69 2.07
C LYS A 105 8.29 16.72 2.93
N LEU A 106 7.06 17.10 3.27
CA LEU A 106 6.15 16.23 4.01
C LEU A 106 5.83 14.97 3.21
N ALA A 107 5.50 15.12 1.93
CA ALA A 107 5.22 13.98 1.05
C ALA A 107 6.45 13.08 0.90
N GLN A 108 7.65 13.64 0.74
CA GLN A 108 8.90 12.87 0.70
C GLN A 108 9.14 12.07 1.99
N ALA A 109 8.78 12.62 3.15
CA ALA A 109 8.95 11.96 4.44
C ALA A 109 7.90 10.88 4.71
N MET A 110 6.65 11.10 4.29
CA MET A 110 5.52 10.19 4.55
C MET A 110 5.40 9.07 3.52
N ILE A 111 5.88 9.27 2.28
CA ILE A 111 5.68 8.35 1.15
C ILE A 111 7.02 7.72 0.76
N PRO A 112 7.37 6.56 1.33
CA PRO A 112 8.58 5.82 0.94
C PRO A 112 8.43 5.16 -0.43
N GLY A 113 7.19 4.91 -0.87
CA GLY A 113 6.86 4.26 -2.14
C GLY A 113 5.37 4.25 -2.40
N TYR A 114 4.98 3.48 -3.41
CA TYR A 114 3.60 3.34 -3.88
C TYR A 114 3.14 1.89 -3.81
N HIS A 115 1.83 1.72 -3.72
CA HIS A 115 1.14 0.46 -3.88
C HIS A 115 0.45 0.43 -5.25
N LEU A 116 0.74 -0.60 -6.06
CA LEU A 116 0.03 -0.89 -7.30
C LEU A 116 -1.01 -1.98 -7.03
N GLU A 117 -2.30 -1.66 -7.09
CA GLU A 117 -3.39 -2.62 -6.93
C GLU A 117 -3.97 -3.01 -8.30
N GLY A 118 -3.51 -4.12 -8.81
CA GLY A 118 -3.77 -4.55 -10.20
C GLY A 118 -2.82 -3.91 -11.23
N PRO A 119 -3.02 -4.15 -12.53
CA PRO A 119 -4.20 -4.72 -13.21
C PRO A 119 -4.21 -6.27 -13.32
N PHE A 120 -3.33 -6.97 -12.65
CA PHE A 120 -3.19 -8.42 -12.70
C PHE A 120 -4.11 -9.11 -11.69
N LEU A 121 -5.42 -8.78 -11.75
CA LEU A 121 -6.47 -9.23 -10.84
C LEU A 121 -7.50 -10.09 -11.56
N ASN A 122 -8.33 -10.80 -10.79
CA ASN A 122 -9.38 -11.66 -11.33
C ASN A 122 -10.56 -10.80 -11.87
N PRO A 123 -10.88 -10.90 -13.18
CA PRO A 123 -11.94 -10.12 -13.80
C PRO A 123 -13.37 -10.62 -13.53
N GLU A 124 -13.52 -11.77 -12.86
CA GLU A 124 -14.81 -12.37 -12.60
C GLU A 124 -15.64 -11.54 -11.62
N GLU A 125 -16.95 -11.51 -11.85
CA GLU A 125 -17.89 -10.85 -10.95
C GLU A 125 -17.78 -11.43 -9.52
N GLY A 126 -17.77 -10.54 -8.54
CA GLY A 126 -17.59 -10.89 -7.12
C GLY A 126 -16.14 -10.87 -6.66
N PHE A 127 -15.15 -11.00 -7.56
CA PHE A 127 -13.73 -10.91 -7.22
C PHE A 127 -13.09 -9.61 -7.69
N CYS A 128 -13.52 -9.07 -8.84
CA CYS A 128 -13.00 -7.80 -9.37
C CYS A 128 -13.28 -6.58 -8.47
N GLY A 129 -14.29 -6.64 -7.60
CA GLY A 129 -14.65 -5.51 -6.73
C GLY A 129 -14.99 -4.24 -7.52
N CYS A 130 -14.39 -3.12 -7.14
CA CYS A 130 -14.53 -1.85 -7.84
C CYS A 130 -13.61 -1.69 -9.06
N HIS A 131 -12.69 -2.64 -9.28
CA HIS A 131 -11.74 -2.56 -10.39
C HIS A 131 -12.42 -2.86 -11.73
N PRO A 132 -12.21 -2.02 -12.77
CA PRO A 132 -12.83 -2.24 -14.08
C PRO A 132 -12.24 -3.47 -14.78
N SER A 133 -13.02 -4.55 -14.87
CA SER A 133 -12.57 -5.84 -15.45
C SER A 133 -12.02 -5.73 -16.87
N LYS A 134 -12.51 -4.75 -17.66
CA LYS A 134 -12.02 -4.48 -19.03
C LYS A 134 -10.52 -4.13 -19.10
N TRP A 135 -9.93 -3.69 -17.99
CA TRP A 135 -8.51 -3.33 -17.91
C TRP A 135 -7.65 -4.41 -17.23
N MET A 136 -8.28 -5.43 -16.66
CA MET A 136 -7.56 -6.57 -16.09
C MET A 136 -6.92 -7.41 -17.21
N ARG A 137 -5.73 -7.93 -16.95
CA ARG A 137 -4.94 -8.60 -17.98
C ARG A 137 -3.93 -9.59 -17.39
N PRO A 138 -3.41 -10.50 -18.22
CA PRO A 138 -2.27 -11.32 -17.83
C PRO A 138 -1.07 -10.48 -17.40
N ALA A 139 -0.30 -10.99 -16.43
CA ALA A 139 0.88 -10.32 -15.94
C ALA A 139 2.06 -10.49 -16.90
N THR A 140 2.77 -9.40 -17.13
CA THR A 140 4.05 -9.41 -17.85
C THR A 140 5.04 -8.47 -17.14
N TRP A 141 6.32 -8.82 -17.19
CA TRP A 141 7.38 -7.97 -16.64
C TRP A 141 7.41 -6.60 -17.30
N ASP A 142 7.33 -6.55 -18.64
CA ASP A 142 7.40 -5.31 -19.41
C ASP A 142 6.28 -4.32 -19.04
N HIS A 143 5.06 -4.83 -18.75
CA HIS A 143 3.97 -3.96 -18.29
C HIS A 143 4.27 -3.39 -16.91
N PHE A 144 4.69 -4.24 -15.96
CA PHE A 144 5.07 -3.80 -14.63
C PHE A 144 6.23 -2.79 -14.69
N GLU A 145 7.25 -3.04 -15.51
CA GLU A 145 8.43 -2.19 -15.62
C GLU A 145 8.08 -0.78 -16.09
N ARG A 146 7.17 -0.63 -17.07
CA ARG A 146 6.68 0.70 -17.50
C ARG A 146 5.97 1.46 -16.38
N LEU A 147 5.15 0.77 -15.58
CA LEU A 147 4.50 1.40 -14.42
C LEU A 147 5.52 1.76 -13.34
N GLN A 148 6.51 0.89 -13.10
CA GLN A 148 7.59 1.16 -12.15
C GLN A 148 8.44 2.36 -12.58
N GLU A 149 8.70 2.51 -13.88
CA GLU A 149 9.40 3.67 -14.43
C GLU A 149 8.59 4.96 -14.21
N ALA A 150 7.29 4.94 -14.52
CA ALA A 150 6.39 6.07 -14.30
C ALA A 150 6.29 6.48 -12.81
N ALA A 151 6.39 5.51 -11.92
CA ALA A 151 6.44 5.71 -10.47
C ALA A 151 7.83 6.12 -9.94
N GLY A 152 8.78 6.46 -10.81
CA GLY A 152 10.15 6.81 -10.43
C GLY A 152 10.90 5.69 -9.71
N GLY A 153 10.58 4.43 -10.00
CA GLY A 153 11.15 3.26 -9.35
C GLY A 153 10.61 2.98 -7.94
N ARG A 154 9.46 3.56 -7.57
CA ARG A 154 8.96 3.56 -6.18
C ARG A 154 7.72 2.68 -5.94
N ILE A 155 7.32 1.83 -6.86
CA ILE A 155 6.35 0.79 -6.50
C ILE A 155 7.07 -0.20 -5.57
N THR A 156 6.64 -0.24 -4.31
CA THR A 156 7.23 -1.08 -3.25
C THR A 156 6.28 -2.18 -2.79
N LEU A 157 5.01 -2.08 -3.17
CA LEU A 157 3.98 -3.07 -2.91
C LEU A 157 3.13 -3.25 -4.16
N ILE A 158 2.79 -4.50 -4.49
CA ILE A 158 1.84 -4.82 -5.56
C ILE A 158 0.83 -5.85 -5.07
N THR A 159 -0.45 -5.65 -5.44
CA THR A 159 -1.52 -6.62 -5.24
C THR A 159 -1.84 -7.33 -6.56
N VAL A 160 -1.86 -8.66 -6.51
CA VAL A 160 -2.08 -9.52 -7.67
C VAL A 160 -3.01 -10.68 -7.34
N ALA A 161 -3.63 -11.27 -8.36
CA ALA A 161 -4.38 -12.52 -8.27
C ALA A 161 -3.52 -13.68 -8.80
N PRO A 162 -3.10 -14.63 -7.96
CA PRO A 162 -2.10 -15.64 -8.32
C PRO A 162 -2.57 -16.62 -9.41
N GLU A 163 -3.87 -16.78 -9.60
CA GLU A 163 -4.45 -17.60 -10.67
C GLU A 163 -4.37 -16.95 -12.05
N ILE A 164 -4.07 -15.66 -12.10
CA ILE A 164 -3.96 -14.93 -13.38
C ILE A 164 -2.66 -15.32 -14.09
N LYS A 165 -2.79 -15.57 -15.40
CA LYS A 165 -1.67 -15.98 -16.24
C LYS A 165 -0.48 -15.04 -16.10
N GLY A 166 0.71 -15.59 -15.84
CA GLY A 166 1.98 -14.87 -15.72
C GLY A 166 2.27 -14.34 -14.32
N VAL A 167 1.29 -14.33 -13.39
CA VAL A 167 1.49 -13.80 -12.04
C VAL A 167 2.51 -14.64 -11.26
N LEU A 168 2.38 -15.97 -11.26
CA LEU A 168 3.31 -16.84 -10.55
C LEU A 168 4.75 -16.74 -11.06
N ASP A 169 4.95 -16.40 -12.35
CA ASP A 169 6.27 -16.17 -12.95
C ASP A 169 6.79 -14.74 -12.65
N LEU A 170 5.87 -13.80 -12.36
CA LEU A 170 6.20 -12.41 -12.03
C LEU A 170 6.65 -12.26 -10.58
N ILE A 171 6.03 -12.98 -9.63
CA ILE A 171 6.26 -12.85 -8.19
C ILE A 171 7.75 -12.96 -7.82
N PRO A 172 8.52 -13.99 -8.24
CA PRO A 172 9.93 -14.09 -7.87
C PRO A 172 10.77 -12.89 -8.34
N LYS A 173 10.47 -12.36 -9.52
CA LYS A 173 11.17 -11.19 -10.08
C LYS A 173 10.90 -9.91 -9.27
N LEU A 174 9.66 -9.74 -8.80
CA LEU A 174 9.29 -8.62 -7.93
C LEU A 174 10.00 -8.71 -6.58
N VAL A 175 9.99 -9.90 -5.97
CA VAL A 175 10.64 -10.17 -4.68
C VAL A 175 12.15 -9.95 -4.77
N GLU A 176 12.80 -10.40 -5.85
CA GLU A 176 14.24 -10.14 -6.11
C GLU A 176 14.55 -8.64 -6.18
N LYS A 177 13.61 -7.82 -6.65
CA LYS A 177 13.73 -6.36 -6.67
C LYS A 177 13.37 -5.69 -5.34
N GLY A 178 13.04 -6.47 -4.31
CA GLY A 178 12.65 -5.95 -2.99
C GLY A 178 11.23 -5.41 -2.94
N ILE A 179 10.37 -5.78 -3.90
CA ILE A 179 8.97 -5.36 -3.94
C ILE A 179 8.14 -6.40 -3.18
N ALA A 180 7.37 -5.93 -2.20
CA ALA A 180 6.43 -6.77 -1.47
C ALA A 180 5.27 -7.17 -2.38
N VAL A 181 4.83 -8.43 -2.27
CA VAL A 181 3.71 -8.94 -3.06
C VAL A 181 2.58 -9.35 -2.13
N ALA A 182 1.40 -8.78 -2.37
CA ALA A 182 0.15 -9.14 -1.73
C ALA A 182 -0.78 -9.87 -2.71
N ILE A 183 -1.63 -10.75 -2.19
CA ILE A 183 -2.75 -11.29 -2.94
C ILE A 183 -4.04 -10.56 -2.58
N GLY A 184 -4.88 -10.32 -3.57
CA GLY A 184 -6.20 -9.70 -3.42
C GLY A 184 -6.99 -9.79 -4.72
N HIS A 185 -8.30 -9.57 -4.63
CA HIS A 185 -9.18 -9.65 -5.79
C HIS A 185 -8.97 -10.94 -6.60
N CYS A 186 -8.98 -12.08 -5.90
CA CYS A 186 -8.55 -13.37 -6.43
C CYS A 186 -9.48 -14.50 -6.00
N ASN A 187 -9.45 -15.62 -6.77
CA ASN A 187 -10.17 -16.84 -6.49
C ASN A 187 -9.30 -18.08 -6.80
N PRO A 188 -8.07 -18.13 -6.27
CA PRO A 188 -7.19 -19.26 -6.51
C PRO A 188 -7.63 -20.51 -5.75
N ASP A 189 -7.29 -21.67 -6.28
CA ASP A 189 -7.33 -22.90 -5.51
C ASP A 189 -6.20 -22.97 -4.47
N HIS A 190 -6.28 -23.96 -3.59
CA HIS A 190 -5.32 -24.15 -2.51
C HIS A 190 -3.89 -24.33 -3.02
N ASP A 191 -3.71 -25.12 -4.08
CA ASP A 191 -2.37 -25.40 -4.63
C ASP A 191 -1.75 -24.15 -5.26
N THR A 192 -2.55 -23.32 -5.92
CA THR A 192 -2.13 -22.02 -6.44
C THR A 192 -1.72 -21.05 -5.32
N LEU A 193 -2.46 -21.05 -4.18
CA LEU A 193 -2.07 -20.25 -3.01
C LEU A 193 -0.74 -20.70 -2.42
N LEU A 194 -0.51 -22.01 -2.28
CA LEU A 194 0.77 -22.53 -1.78
C LEU A 194 1.92 -22.14 -2.72
N ARG A 195 1.73 -22.29 -4.03
CA ARG A 195 2.72 -21.88 -5.03
C ARG A 195 3.02 -20.38 -4.97
N ALA A 196 2.02 -19.55 -4.75
CA ALA A 196 2.21 -18.11 -4.60
C ALA A 196 3.02 -17.77 -3.33
N ALA A 197 2.73 -18.45 -2.21
CA ALA A 197 3.48 -18.31 -0.96
C ALA A 197 4.94 -18.77 -1.14
N ASP A 198 5.17 -19.91 -1.76
CA ASP A 198 6.52 -20.42 -2.08
C ASP A 198 7.29 -19.48 -3.03
N ALA A 199 6.58 -18.81 -3.94
CA ALA A 199 7.16 -17.81 -4.84
C ALA A 199 7.52 -16.49 -4.12
N GLY A 200 7.03 -16.23 -2.90
CA GLY A 200 7.40 -15.10 -2.06
C GLY A 200 6.29 -14.11 -1.73
N VAL A 201 5.02 -14.47 -1.93
CA VAL A 201 3.88 -13.68 -1.41
C VAL A 201 3.91 -13.71 0.11
N THR A 202 3.78 -12.54 0.74
CA THR A 202 3.82 -12.40 2.20
C THR A 202 2.63 -11.65 2.79
N LEU A 203 1.77 -11.08 1.95
CA LEU A 203 0.68 -10.20 2.35
C LEU A 203 -0.64 -10.61 1.70
N SER A 204 -1.75 -10.21 2.33
CA SER A 204 -3.08 -10.25 1.74
C SER A 204 -3.70 -8.86 1.81
N THR A 205 -4.15 -8.34 0.68
CA THR A 205 -4.79 -7.03 0.59
C THR A 205 -6.20 -7.14 1.13
N HIS A 206 -6.58 -6.24 2.05
CA HIS A 206 -7.90 -6.10 2.71
C HIS A 206 -8.65 -7.44 2.86
N LEU A 207 -8.01 -8.43 3.51
CA LEU A 207 -8.51 -9.79 3.68
C LEU A 207 -9.98 -9.80 4.14
N GLY A 208 -10.82 -10.53 3.39
CA GLY A 208 -12.27 -10.59 3.63
C GLY A 208 -13.09 -9.53 2.86
N ASN A 209 -12.43 -8.54 2.23
CA ASN A 209 -13.03 -7.64 1.25
C ASN A 209 -12.64 -8.06 -0.18
N GLY A 210 -13.48 -7.74 -1.18
CA GLY A 210 -13.21 -8.13 -2.58
C GLY A 210 -13.32 -9.63 -2.82
N ILE A 211 -14.12 -10.33 -2.02
CA ILE A 211 -14.51 -11.72 -2.24
C ILE A 211 -15.99 -11.77 -2.63
N ALA A 212 -16.35 -12.78 -3.43
CA ALA A 212 -17.75 -12.99 -3.80
C ALA A 212 -18.62 -13.23 -2.55
N GLN A 213 -19.73 -12.52 -2.44
CA GLN A 213 -20.68 -12.71 -1.34
C GLN A 213 -21.47 -14.01 -1.48
N ILE A 214 -21.57 -14.53 -2.70
CA ILE A 214 -22.25 -15.79 -3.04
C ILE A 214 -21.29 -16.61 -3.88
N LEU A 215 -20.92 -17.78 -3.39
CA LEU A 215 -20.12 -18.75 -4.15
C LEU A 215 -21.03 -19.84 -4.71
N PRO A 216 -20.76 -20.37 -5.93
CA PRO A 216 -21.43 -21.55 -6.44
C PRO A 216 -21.25 -22.71 -5.46
N LYS A 217 -22.29 -23.52 -5.29
CA LYS A 217 -22.21 -24.75 -4.50
C LYS A 217 -21.42 -25.81 -5.23
#